data_34b464ef6131e94eb86102976772b209
#
_entry.id   34b464ef6131e94eb86102976772b209
#
_cell.length_a   1.000
_cell.length_b   1.000
_cell.length_c   1.000
_cell.angle_alpha   90.00
_cell.angle_beta   90.00
_cell.angle_gamma   90.00
#
_symmetry.space_group_name_H-M   'P 1'
#
loop_
_entity.id
_entity.type
_entity.pdbx_description
1 polymer ?
#
loop_
_entity_poly.entity_id
_entity_poly.type
_entity_poly.pdbx_seq_one_letter_code
_entity_poly.pdbx_strand_id
1 'polypeptide(L)'
;MSTMAVHTLTRRSAVLGGSAGIGALGLAGCVSPTSDRATGADRRGSSRALAPDGSSLEGTEISILDDNTNSVFKNGLIQRFQDQTGIVVKNYEMANFNDLHDRFATSFAAQDSSVDVVMTWAGWSAEFGQAGWLQELAPEAIPQDLIRPALDAVSWDGSVYGLPKFASVQTMFWNRGHFADAGLEPDAAPQSWDEFVTAAKAVTTDDRYGFCCDMGNPAGAYQNFLRALLLAGGELYDKDWTPKLDSEAAVEGLTKMVELLQVHKVMDPSSLQITNASDLIDVFAKGNTSIVFNWPFQWASAVAKGAETTAQTTGNALIPGISVRSASIDGSEGYAISTFSSNKQAALRWLQFAAGAEAQTRIVDDEGWFPVSKTVLDAPETTKTLPVVTSYKESTDYVTKRYGTPWSNELDQLLSAHVFAAMSQKEKPSDALKAAQRELLPVVEKYLG
;
A
#
# COMPACT_ATOMS: atom_id res chain seq x y z
N MET A 1 -28.88 -30.71 39.62
CA MET A 1 -29.69 -29.87 40.55
C MET A 1 -28.97 -28.56 40.75
N SER A 2 -29.37 -27.52 40.11
CA SER A 2 -29.66 -26.16 40.51
C SER A 2 -29.82 -25.30 39.25
N THR A 3 -31.06 -24.99 39.01
CA THR A 3 -31.58 -24.06 38.00
C THR A 3 -31.34 -22.62 38.49
N MET A 4 -30.88 -21.73 37.60
CA MET A 4 -31.02 -20.31 37.83
C MET A 4 -31.59 -19.61 36.58
N ALA A 5 -32.60 -18.81 36.86
CA ALA A 5 -33.59 -18.29 35.96
C ALA A 5 -33.12 -17.04 35.15
N VAL A 6 -33.69 -16.93 33.98
CA VAL A 6 -33.65 -15.79 33.07
C VAL A 6 -34.59 -14.70 33.56
N HIS A 7 -34.10 -13.47 33.69
CA HIS A 7 -34.92 -12.27 33.85
C HIS A 7 -34.90 -11.40 32.61
N THR A 8 -36.01 -11.45 31.89
CA THR A 8 -36.42 -10.48 30.88
C THR A 8 -36.94 -9.20 31.51
N LEU A 9 -36.41 -8.06 31.12
CA LEU A 9 -36.93 -6.72 31.40
C LEU A 9 -37.40 -6.03 30.14
N THR A 10 -38.72 -6.00 29.99
CA THR A 10 -39.44 -5.12 29.07
C THR A 10 -39.52 -3.70 29.60
N ARG A 11 -39.21 -2.68 28.80
CA ARG A 11 -39.58 -1.29 29.07
C ARG A 11 -40.52 -0.78 27.99
N ARG A 12 -41.68 -0.34 28.50
CA ARG A 12 -42.75 0.33 27.78
C ARG A 12 -42.45 1.81 27.57
N SER A 13 -42.93 2.30 26.45
CA SER A 13 -43.02 3.68 26.02
C SER A 13 -43.87 4.56 26.93
N ALA A 14 -43.51 5.85 27.05
CA ALA A 14 -44.42 6.89 27.44
C ALA A 14 -44.21 8.10 26.51
N VAL A 15 -45.26 8.41 25.77
CA VAL A 15 -45.44 9.61 24.97
C VAL A 15 -46.07 10.67 25.88
N LEU A 16 -45.57 11.88 25.85
CA LEU A 16 -46.31 13.07 26.30
C LEU A 16 -45.94 14.23 25.39
N GLY A 17 -46.96 14.75 24.74
CA GLY A 17 -46.94 15.93 23.89
C GLY A 17 -47.04 17.23 24.68
N GLY A 18 -46.69 18.32 24.03
CA GLY A 18 -46.87 19.70 24.50
C GLY A 18 -46.63 20.66 23.35
N SER A 19 -47.72 21.19 22.86
CA SER A 19 -47.79 22.21 21.79
C SER A 19 -47.74 23.63 22.38
N ALA A 20 -47.33 24.54 21.51
CA ALA A 20 -47.74 25.93 21.32
C ALA A 20 -46.64 26.99 21.46
N GLY A 21 -46.59 27.84 20.44
CA GLY A 21 -46.16 29.21 20.55
C GLY A 21 -45.67 29.84 19.23
N ILE A 22 -46.61 30.52 18.57
CA ILE A 22 -46.46 31.29 17.32
C ILE A 22 -45.62 32.55 17.58
N GLY A 23 -44.74 32.91 16.63
CA GLY A 23 -44.09 34.20 16.57
C GLY A 23 -43.49 34.44 15.18
N ALA A 24 -44.28 34.96 14.25
CA ALA A 24 -43.84 35.43 12.96
C ALA A 24 -43.30 36.84 13.03
N LEU A 25 -42.11 37.08 12.48
CA LEU A 25 -41.76 38.41 11.93
C LEU A 25 -40.82 38.17 10.74
N GLY A 26 -41.32 38.49 9.57
CA GLY A 26 -40.61 38.42 8.33
C GLY A 26 -39.65 39.61 8.15
N LEU A 27 -38.56 39.33 7.44
CA LEU A 27 -37.89 40.30 6.56
C LEU A 27 -37.32 39.53 5.40
N ALA A 28 -37.91 39.78 4.24
CA ALA A 28 -37.45 39.29 2.96
C ALA A 28 -36.16 40.02 2.57
N GLY A 29 -35.08 39.24 2.38
CA GLY A 29 -33.87 39.69 1.71
C GLY A 29 -33.53 38.64 0.67
N CYS A 30 -33.96 38.87 -0.59
CA CYS A 30 -33.50 38.09 -1.73
C CYS A 30 -32.03 38.38 -1.95
N VAL A 31 -31.17 37.42 -1.60
CA VAL A 31 -29.81 37.33 -2.11
C VAL A 31 -29.77 36.13 -3.03
N SER A 32 -29.74 36.41 -4.33
CA SER A 32 -29.42 35.39 -5.35
C SER A 32 -28.01 34.84 -5.10
N PRO A 33 -27.83 33.54 -5.08
CA PRO A 33 -26.47 33.00 -5.10
C PRO A 33 -25.91 33.18 -6.52
N THR A 34 -25.06 34.18 -6.71
CA THR A 34 -24.13 34.19 -7.82
C THR A 34 -23.20 33.01 -7.60
N SER A 35 -23.32 32.03 -8.47
CA SER A 35 -22.36 30.92 -8.56
C SER A 35 -21.04 31.44 -9.11
N ASP A 36 -20.19 31.96 -8.23
CA ASP A 36 -18.78 32.04 -8.53
C ASP A 36 -18.22 30.62 -8.40
N ARG A 37 -18.07 29.98 -9.54
CA ARG A 37 -17.21 28.81 -9.67
C ARG A 37 -15.80 29.25 -9.31
N ALA A 38 -15.40 29.06 -8.05
CA ALA A 38 -14.01 29.05 -7.67
C ALA A 38 -13.37 27.86 -8.41
N THR A 39 -12.59 28.16 -9.44
CA THR A 39 -11.71 27.18 -10.10
C THR A 39 -10.81 26.58 -9.02
N GLY A 40 -10.57 25.25 -9.07
CA GLY A 40 -9.85 24.46 -8.06
C GLY A 40 -8.44 24.92 -7.68
N ALA A 41 -7.97 26.06 -8.22
CA ALA A 41 -6.71 26.74 -7.88
C ALA A 41 -6.77 27.50 -6.54
N ASP A 42 -7.95 27.87 -6.03
CA ASP A 42 -8.05 28.72 -4.81
C ASP A 42 -8.15 27.92 -3.49
N ARG A 43 -8.23 26.58 -3.55
CA ARG A 43 -8.24 25.73 -2.34
C ARG A 43 -6.86 25.35 -1.82
N ARG A 44 -5.81 25.61 -2.56
CA ARG A 44 -4.45 25.45 -2.07
C ARG A 44 -4.12 26.68 -1.23
N GLY A 45 -4.30 26.58 0.08
CA GLY A 45 -3.62 27.50 0.98
C GLY A 45 -2.15 27.49 0.60
N SER A 46 -1.63 28.61 0.09
CA SER A 46 -0.26 28.73 -0.40
C SER A 46 0.74 28.61 0.74
N SER A 47 0.91 27.43 1.33
CA SER A 47 2.10 27.12 2.09
C SER A 47 3.22 26.98 1.05
N ARG A 48 4.16 27.89 1.04
CA ARG A 48 5.36 27.79 0.19
C ARG A 48 6.00 26.41 0.40
N ALA A 49 6.35 25.74 -0.71
CA ALA A 49 7.05 24.46 -0.66
C ALA A 49 8.30 24.56 0.25
N LEU A 50 8.49 23.55 1.10
CA LEU A 50 9.52 23.56 2.13
C LEU A 50 10.90 23.29 1.50
N ALA A 51 11.81 24.23 1.66
CA ALA A 51 13.23 24.08 1.34
C ALA A 51 14.07 24.07 2.62
N PRO A 52 15.26 23.46 2.61
CA PRO A 52 16.23 23.61 3.72
C PRO A 52 16.59 25.09 3.91
N ASP A 53 16.55 25.59 5.15
CA ASP A 53 16.84 27.00 5.44
C ASP A 53 18.17 27.21 6.16
N GLY A 54 18.92 26.15 6.45
CA GLY A 54 20.22 26.19 7.11
C GLY A 54 20.17 26.56 8.59
N SER A 55 18.99 26.60 9.22
CA SER A 55 18.82 26.91 10.65
C SER A 55 19.54 25.88 11.52
N SER A 56 20.00 26.33 12.72
CA SER A 56 20.41 25.39 13.78
C SER A 56 19.18 24.72 14.36
N LEU A 57 19.21 23.39 14.42
CA LEU A 57 18.09 22.56 14.87
C LEU A 57 18.42 21.80 16.16
N GLU A 58 19.60 22.08 16.76
CA GLU A 58 20.04 21.44 18.00
C GLU A 58 19.00 21.63 19.12
N GLY A 59 18.64 20.56 19.78
CA GLY A 59 17.64 20.54 20.84
C GLY A 59 16.19 20.64 20.37
N THR A 60 15.92 20.75 19.06
CA THR A 60 14.54 20.69 18.53
C THR A 60 13.99 19.28 18.72
N GLU A 61 12.77 19.18 19.23
CA GLU A 61 12.07 17.90 19.41
C GLU A 61 11.13 17.62 18.26
N ILE A 62 11.10 16.37 17.77
CA ILE A 62 10.11 15.89 16.79
C ILE A 62 9.43 14.62 17.26
N SER A 63 8.18 14.43 16.81
CA SER A 63 7.40 13.22 17.02
C SER A 63 7.08 12.56 15.68
N ILE A 64 7.25 11.24 15.61
CA ILE A 64 7.09 10.44 14.39
C ILE A 64 6.05 9.37 14.65
N LEU A 65 5.10 9.21 13.72
CA LEU A 65 4.14 8.12 13.72
C LEU A 65 4.32 7.28 12.45
N ASP A 66 4.74 6.05 12.63
CA ASP A 66 5.11 5.09 11.59
C ASP A 66 4.25 3.82 11.67
N ASP A 67 4.31 3.00 10.66
CA ASP A 67 3.76 1.66 10.72
C ASP A 67 4.76 0.67 11.35
N ASN A 68 4.31 -0.55 11.58
CA ASN A 68 5.11 -1.60 12.18
C ASN A 68 5.83 -2.50 11.15
N THR A 69 5.83 -2.12 9.87
CA THR A 69 6.48 -2.90 8.81
C THR A 69 7.98 -2.67 8.75
N ASN A 70 8.48 -1.59 9.36
CA ASN A 70 9.88 -1.25 9.35
C ASN A 70 10.37 -0.85 10.75
N SER A 71 11.10 -1.75 11.40
CA SER A 71 11.61 -1.57 12.76
C SER A 71 13.02 -0.99 12.84
N VAL A 72 13.76 -0.91 11.72
CA VAL A 72 15.19 -0.55 11.69
C VAL A 72 15.46 0.83 12.27
N PHE A 73 14.57 1.78 12.06
CA PHE A 73 14.72 3.12 12.63
C PHE A 73 14.70 3.08 14.16
N LYS A 74 13.78 2.30 14.75
CA LYS A 74 13.71 2.11 16.20
C LYS A 74 14.93 1.37 16.74
N ASN A 75 15.53 0.50 15.96
CA ASN A 75 16.64 -0.38 16.36
C ASN A 75 18.04 0.25 16.20
N GLY A 76 18.17 1.56 16.41
CA GLY A 76 19.45 2.24 16.53
C GLY A 76 19.66 3.43 15.60
N LEU A 77 18.90 3.56 14.50
CA LEU A 77 19.02 4.71 13.60
C LEU A 77 18.52 6.03 14.23
N ILE A 78 17.55 5.97 15.14
CA ILE A 78 17.10 7.15 15.89
C ILE A 78 18.28 7.76 16.67
N GLN A 79 19.03 6.94 17.41
CA GLN A 79 20.18 7.46 18.17
C GLN A 79 21.24 8.10 17.24
N ARG A 80 21.53 7.44 16.11
CA ARG A 80 22.48 7.99 15.13
C ARG A 80 21.99 9.31 14.54
N PHE A 81 20.72 9.42 14.23
CA PHE A 81 20.12 10.68 13.79
C PHE A 81 20.30 11.79 14.82
N GLN A 82 20.01 11.50 16.09
CA GLN A 82 20.17 12.44 17.20
C GLN A 82 21.65 12.88 17.38
N ASP A 83 22.57 11.91 17.33
CA ASP A 83 24.01 12.17 17.47
C ASP A 83 24.56 13.04 16.32
N GLN A 84 24.04 12.86 15.11
CA GLN A 84 24.49 13.60 13.93
C GLN A 84 23.90 15.01 13.81
N THR A 85 22.68 15.20 14.31
CA THR A 85 21.89 16.41 14.04
C THR A 85 21.64 17.28 15.25
N GLY A 86 21.76 16.73 16.46
CA GLY A 86 21.32 17.36 17.69
C GLY A 86 19.79 17.45 17.85
N ILE A 87 19.01 16.96 16.89
CA ILE A 87 17.55 16.91 16.94
C ILE A 87 17.14 15.74 17.83
N VAL A 88 16.16 15.95 18.70
CA VAL A 88 15.65 14.91 19.62
C VAL A 88 14.39 14.28 19.04
N VAL A 89 14.39 12.97 18.84
CA VAL A 89 13.17 12.21 18.55
C VAL A 89 12.49 11.90 19.87
N LYS A 90 11.54 12.76 20.25
CA LYS A 90 10.80 12.67 21.52
C LYS A 90 9.88 11.47 21.56
N ASN A 91 9.23 11.18 20.46
CA ASN A 91 8.33 10.05 20.31
C ASN A 91 8.50 9.41 18.94
N TYR A 92 8.71 8.10 18.91
CA TYR A 92 8.66 7.28 17.72
C TYR A 92 7.65 6.17 17.99
N GLU A 93 6.43 6.39 17.52
CA GLU A 93 5.33 5.46 17.70
C GLU A 93 5.12 4.63 16.43
N MET A 94 4.93 3.33 16.61
CA MET A 94 4.60 2.38 15.54
C MET A 94 3.20 1.83 15.79
N ALA A 95 2.39 1.80 14.74
CA ALA A 95 1.02 1.27 14.77
C ALA A 95 0.77 0.30 13.62
N ASN A 96 -0.33 -0.44 13.68
CA ASN A 96 -0.74 -1.28 12.58
C ASN A 96 -1.15 -0.41 11.38
N PHE A 97 -0.71 -0.77 10.18
CA PHE A 97 -0.99 -0.03 8.95
C PHE A 97 -2.50 0.26 8.76
N ASN A 98 -3.36 -0.73 9.03
CA ASN A 98 -4.80 -0.57 8.83
C ASN A 98 -5.45 0.45 9.78
N ASP A 99 -4.82 0.75 10.92
CA ASP A 99 -5.34 1.69 11.92
C ASP A 99 -4.83 3.13 11.69
N LEU A 100 -3.79 3.29 10.85
CA LEU A 100 -3.09 4.57 10.69
C LEU A 100 -3.88 5.59 9.89
N HIS A 101 -4.61 5.18 8.85
CA HIS A 101 -5.37 6.10 8.00
C HIS A 101 -6.34 6.96 8.81
N ASP A 102 -7.22 6.32 9.57
CA ASP A 102 -8.25 7.00 10.36
C ASP A 102 -7.64 7.85 11.48
N ARG A 103 -6.52 7.39 12.04
CA ARG A 103 -5.76 8.12 13.02
C ARG A 103 -5.16 9.39 12.44
N PHE A 104 -4.52 9.32 11.27
CA PHE A 104 -3.99 10.50 10.57
C PHE A 104 -5.12 11.45 10.17
N ALA A 105 -6.19 10.95 9.54
CA ALA A 105 -7.31 11.77 9.13
C ALA A 105 -7.95 12.52 10.31
N THR A 106 -8.11 11.84 11.45
CA THR A 106 -8.64 12.46 12.70
C THR A 106 -7.70 13.53 13.22
N SER A 107 -6.40 13.25 13.31
CA SER A 107 -5.38 14.18 13.80
C SER A 107 -5.29 15.43 12.92
N PHE A 108 -5.26 15.24 11.59
CA PHE A 108 -5.20 16.35 10.64
C PHE A 108 -6.49 17.20 10.65
N ALA A 109 -7.67 16.58 10.73
CA ALA A 109 -8.93 17.30 10.87
C ALA A 109 -8.98 18.15 12.15
N ALA A 110 -8.36 17.68 13.22
CA ALA A 110 -8.21 18.42 14.48
C ALA A 110 -7.07 19.47 14.44
N GLN A 111 -6.30 19.56 13.35
CA GLN A 111 -5.10 20.40 13.21
C GLN A 111 -4.07 20.13 14.33
N ASP A 112 -3.95 18.86 14.73
CA ASP A 112 -3.07 18.43 15.82
C ASP A 112 -1.59 18.59 15.40
N SER A 113 -0.87 19.39 16.18
CA SER A 113 0.56 19.65 15.99
C SER A 113 1.46 18.70 16.80
N SER A 114 0.91 17.70 17.45
CA SER A 114 1.69 16.77 18.28
C SER A 114 2.49 15.75 17.48
N VAL A 115 2.16 15.55 16.19
CA VAL A 115 2.88 14.67 15.27
C VAL A 115 3.50 15.50 14.15
N ASP A 116 4.83 15.45 14.03
CA ASP A 116 5.59 16.20 13.02
C ASP A 116 5.75 15.39 11.72
N VAL A 117 6.05 14.11 11.85
CA VAL A 117 6.32 13.18 10.74
C VAL A 117 5.33 12.03 10.78
N VAL A 118 4.75 11.73 9.64
CA VAL A 118 3.85 10.60 9.42
C VAL A 118 4.38 9.70 8.32
N MET A 119 4.16 8.38 8.43
CA MET A 119 4.38 7.51 7.28
C MET A 119 3.35 7.82 6.19
N THR A 120 3.73 7.57 4.94
CA THR A 120 2.85 7.73 3.79
C THR A 120 3.16 6.73 2.68
N TRP A 121 2.19 6.53 1.80
CA TRP A 121 2.33 5.80 0.55
C TRP A 121 1.49 6.48 -0.53
N ALA A 122 1.51 5.99 -1.77
CA ALA A 122 0.91 6.67 -2.93
C ALA A 122 -0.52 7.18 -2.69
N GLY A 123 -1.41 6.35 -2.11
CA GLY A 123 -2.81 6.75 -1.83
C GLY A 123 -2.91 7.87 -0.81
N TRP A 124 -2.19 7.78 0.29
CA TRP A 124 -2.25 8.79 1.35
C TRP A 124 -1.50 10.07 0.98
N SER A 125 -0.42 9.97 0.21
CA SER A 125 0.25 11.15 -0.35
C SER A 125 -0.70 11.96 -1.25
N ALA A 126 -1.52 11.28 -2.04
CA ALA A 126 -2.52 11.91 -2.88
C ALA A 126 -3.68 12.50 -2.06
N GLU A 127 -4.28 11.72 -1.17
CA GLU A 127 -5.43 12.12 -0.35
C GLU A 127 -5.08 13.30 0.57
N PHE A 128 -4.06 13.12 1.41
CA PHE A 128 -3.69 14.11 2.41
C PHE A 128 -2.94 15.30 1.80
N GLY A 129 -2.20 15.07 0.70
CA GLY A 129 -1.58 16.13 -0.08
C GLY A 129 -2.63 17.04 -0.73
N GLN A 130 -3.64 16.47 -1.39
CA GLN A 130 -4.75 17.23 -1.97
C GLN A 130 -5.57 17.97 -0.91
N ALA A 131 -5.76 17.38 0.28
CA ALA A 131 -6.43 18.03 1.41
C ALA A 131 -5.61 19.17 2.04
N GLY A 132 -4.34 19.36 1.65
CA GLY A 132 -3.43 20.36 2.22
C GLY A 132 -2.93 20.00 3.63
N TRP A 133 -2.98 18.74 4.01
CA TRP A 133 -2.55 18.25 5.33
C TRP A 133 -1.08 17.84 5.36
N LEU A 134 -0.49 17.58 4.19
CA LEU A 134 0.94 17.31 4.06
C LEU A 134 1.67 18.52 3.49
N GLN A 135 2.88 18.77 4.01
CA GLN A 135 3.75 19.84 3.55
C GLN A 135 4.39 19.46 2.22
N GLU A 136 4.16 20.27 1.18
CA GLU A 136 4.87 20.15 -0.09
C GLU A 136 6.36 20.41 0.10
N LEU A 137 7.22 19.61 -0.56
CA LEU A 137 8.67 19.74 -0.54
C LEU A 137 9.16 20.49 -1.78
N ALA A 138 10.06 21.44 -1.59
CA ALA A 138 10.75 22.12 -2.69
C ALA A 138 11.79 21.17 -3.35
N PRO A 139 12.15 21.37 -4.62
CA PRO A 139 13.14 20.54 -5.31
C PRO A 139 14.47 20.43 -4.55
N GLU A 140 14.89 21.49 -3.86
CA GLU A 140 16.13 21.56 -3.07
C GLU A 140 16.09 20.68 -1.81
N ALA A 141 14.91 20.28 -1.36
CA ALA A 141 14.72 19.36 -0.24
C ALA A 141 14.89 17.89 -0.64
N ILE A 142 14.82 17.58 -1.93
CA ILE A 142 14.79 16.22 -2.47
C ILE A 142 16.22 15.76 -2.79
N PRO A 143 16.74 14.70 -2.14
CA PRO A 143 18.05 14.15 -2.49
C PRO A 143 18.09 13.67 -3.95
N GLN A 144 19.21 13.94 -4.64
CA GLN A 144 19.40 13.57 -6.05
C GLN A 144 19.67 12.06 -6.25
N ASP A 145 20.05 11.36 -5.19
CA ASP A 145 20.38 9.94 -5.21
C ASP A 145 19.14 9.01 -5.12
N LEU A 146 17.92 9.58 -5.18
CA LEU A 146 16.69 8.79 -5.08
C LEU A 146 16.31 8.15 -6.41
N ILE A 147 15.84 6.90 -6.35
CA ILE A 147 15.22 6.23 -7.49
C ILE A 147 13.84 6.81 -7.78
N ARG A 148 13.56 7.06 -9.06
CA ARG A 148 12.34 7.76 -9.48
C ARG A 148 11.04 7.06 -9.07
N PRO A 149 10.85 5.74 -9.25
CA PRO A 149 9.61 5.06 -8.89
C PRO A 149 9.24 5.25 -7.41
N ALA A 150 10.22 5.18 -6.50
CA ALA A 150 9.95 5.39 -5.08
C ALA A 150 9.56 6.83 -4.74
N LEU A 151 10.08 7.83 -5.48
CA LEU A 151 9.66 9.22 -5.32
C LEU A 151 8.22 9.46 -5.82
N ASP A 152 7.82 8.74 -6.87
CA ASP A 152 6.45 8.83 -7.39
C ASP A 152 5.41 8.34 -6.35
N ALA A 153 5.78 7.40 -5.48
CA ALA A 153 4.92 6.90 -4.39
C ALA A 153 4.64 7.95 -3.28
N VAL A 154 5.40 9.03 -3.20
CA VAL A 154 5.21 10.12 -2.24
C VAL A 154 4.84 11.45 -2.92
N SER A 155 4.31 11.36 -4.14
CA SER A 155 3.98 12.51 -4.99
C SER A 155 2.53 12.45 -5.46
N TRP A 156 1.94 13.61 -5.72
CA TRP A 156 0.61 13.73 -6.33
C TRP A 156 0.50 15.03 -7.13
N ASP A 157 -0.10 14.95 -8.31
CA ASP A 157 -0.39 16.12 -9.19
C ASP A 157 0.83 17.05 -9.40
N GLY A 158 2.00 16.45 -9.60
CA GLY A 158 3.26 17.15 -9.84
C GLY A 158 3.96 17.70 -8.59
N SER A 159 3.36 17.63 -7.42
CA SER A 159 3.94 18.01 -6.13
C SER A 159 4.49 16.81 -5.36
N VAL A 160 5.60 17.00 -4.65
CA VAL A 160 6.24 15.99 -3.79
C VAL A 160 5.87 16.31 -2.34
N TYR A 161 5.25 15.36 -1.64
CA TYR A 161 4.77 15.53 -0.27
C TYR A 161 5.59 14.78 0.78
N GLY A 162 6.57 14.01 0.36
CA GLY A 162 7.41 13.24 1.28
C GLY A 162 8.72 12.79 0.66
N LEU A 163 9.53 12.06 1.42
CA LEU A 163 10.67 11.32 0.89
C LEU A 163 10.48 9.83 1.16
N PRO A 164 10.82 8.97 0.20
CA PRO A 164 10.61 7.54 0.35
C PRO A 164 11.54 6.96 1.43
N LYS A 165 11.02 6.01 2.22
CA LYS A 165 11.78 5.29 3.26
C LYS A 165 12.30 3.93 2.77
N PHE A 166 11.61 3.28 1.86
CA PHE A 166 12.05 2.09 1.13
C PHE A 166 11.31 1.96 -0.19
N ALA A 167 11.91 1.24 -1.14
CA ALA A 167 11.25 0.82 -2.36
C ALA A 167 10.69 -0.60 -2.19
N SER A 168 9.56 -0.87 -2.82
CA SER A 168 8.91 -2.16 -2.72
C SER A 168 8.13 -2.48 -4.00
N VAL A 169 8.40 -3.65 -4.56
CA VAL A 169 7.70 -4.19 -5.74
C VAL A 169 7.42 -5.65 -5.47
N GLN A 170 6.23 -6.12 -5.81
CA GLN A 170 5.94 -7.54 -5.71
C GLN A 170 6.69 -8.33 -6.77
N THR A 171 7.23 -9.47 -6.35
CA THR A 171 7.89 -10.46 -7.22
C THR A 171 7.34 -11.85 -6.92
N MET A 172 7.63 -12.81 -7.78
CA MET A 172 7.28 -14.20 -7.57
C MET A 172 8.35 -14.88 -6.71
N PHE A 173 7.90 -15.60 -5.70
CA PHE A 173 8.72 -16.50 -4.90
C PHE A 173 8.21 -17.93 -5.05
N TRP A 174 9.13 -18.91 -5.13
CA TRP A 174 8.74 -20.30 -5.15
C TRP A 174 9.67 -21.17 -4.33
N ASN A 175 9.17 -22.32 -3.87
CA ASN A 175 9.96 -23.33 -3.18
C ASN A 175 10.60 -24.28 -4.20
N ARG A 176 11.94 -24.22 -4.34
CA ARG A 176 12.72 -25.05 -5.27
C ARG A 176 12.61 -26.53 -4.95
N GLY A 177 12.51 -26.89 -3.66
CA GLY A 177 12.33 -28.28 -3.23
C GLY A 177 11.02 -28.86 -3.76
N HIS A 178 9.91 -28.10 -3.65
CA HIS A 178 8.62 -28.50 -4.18
C HIS A 178 8.62 -28.65 -5.72
N PHE A 179 9.37 -27.80 -6.42
CA PHE A 179 9.55 -27.92 -7.87
C PHE A 179 10.31 -29.21 -8.22
N ALA A 180 11.42 -29.49 -7.52
CA ALA A 180 12.17 -30.72 -7.72
C ALA A 180 11.35 -31.97 -7.45
N ASP A 181 10.59 -32.01 -6.35
CA ASP A 181 9.72 -33.12 -5.99
C ASP A 181 8.61 -33.37 -7.05
N ALA A 182 8.16 -32.30 -7.71
CA ALA A 182 7.19 -32.36 -8.81
C ALA A 182 7.81 -32.68 -10.18
N GLY A 183 9.14 -32.88 -10.24
CA GLY A 183 9.87 -33.16 -11.49
C GLY A 183 10.05 -31.92 -12.39
N LEU A 184 9.93 -30.72 -11.82
CA LEU A 184 10.23 -29.45 -12.48
C LEU A 184 11.69 -29.07 -12.24
N GLU A 185 12.26 -28.25 -13.14
CA GLU A 185 13.59 -27.66 -12.92
C GLU A 185 13.53 -26.65 -11.78
N PRO A 186 14.27 -26.87 -10.66
CA PRO A 186 14.13 -26.07 -9.43
C PRO A 186 14.45 -24.58 -9.60
N ASP A 187 15.34 -24.25 -10.55
CA ASP A 187 15.80 -22.88 -10.82
C ASP A 187 15.10 -22.21 -12.01
N ALA A 188 14.21 -22.94 -12.69
CA ALA A 188 13.49 -22.40 -13.84
C ALA A 188 12.17 -21.73 -13.41
N ALA A 189 12.18 -20.40 -13.34
CA ALA A 189 10.98 -19.63 -13.07
C ALA A 189 10.01 -19.72 -14.26
N PRO A 190 8.70 -19.91 -14.06
CA PRO A 190 7.68 -19.74 -15.09
C PRO A 190 7.79 -18.37 -15.78
N GLN A 191 7.73 -18.36 -17.12
CA GLN A 191 7.92 -17.17 -17.94
C GLN A 191 6.62 -16.57 -18.50
N SER A 192 5.52 -17.33 -18.41
CA SER A 192 4.18 -16.96 -18.84
C SER A 192 3.14 -17.42 -17.82
N TRP A 193 1.92 -16.88 -17.90
CA TRP A 193 0.81 -17.31 -17.03
C TRP A 193 0.50 -18.79 -17.18
N ASP A 194 0.54 -19.31 -18.41
CA ASP A 194 0.27 -20.73 -18.66
C ASP A 194 1.34 -21.65 -18.06
N GLU A 195 2.61 -21.23 -18.10
CA GLU A 195 3.69 -21.94 -17.40
C GLU A 195 3.52 -21.87 -15.89
N PHE A 196 3.12 -20.70 -15.35
CA PHE A 196 2.81 -20.56 -13.92
C PHE A 196 1.67 -21.50 -13.50
N VAL A 197 0.57 -21.54 -14.23
CA VAL A 197 -0.57 -22.42 -13.96
C VAL A 197 -0.14 -23.90 -14.03
N THR A 198 0.70 -24.24 -15.02
CA THR A 198 1.24 -25.60 -15.17
C THR A 198 2.12 -25.99 -14.00
N ALA A 199 3.03 -25.13 -13.59
CA ALA A 199 3.88 -25.34 -12.40
C ALA A 199 3.04 -25.43 -11.12
N ALA A 200 2.09 -24.51 -10.93
CA ALA A 200 1.20 -24.52 -9.76
C ALA A 200 0.40 -25.81 -9.66
N LYS A 201 -0.09 -26.37 -10.79
CA LYS A 201 -0.77 -27.68 -10.82
C LYS A 201 0.19 -28.81 -10.44
N ALA A 202 1.39 -28.82 -10.98
CA ALA A 202 2.38 -29.86 -10.72
C ALA A 202 2.78 -29.95 -9.25
N VAL A 203 2.90 -28.80 -8.56
CA VAL A 203 3.31 -28.71 -7.15
C VAL A 203 2.14 -28.80 -6.17
N THR A 204 0.88 -28.81 -6.63
CA THR A 204 -0.30 -28.98 -5.77
C THR A 204 -0.44 -30.46 -5.38
N THR A 205 -0.62 -30.74 -4.09
CA THR A 205 -0.82 -32.08 -3.54
C THR A 205 -2.03 -32.07 -2.58
N ASP A 206 -2.34 -33.19 -1.94
CA ASP A 206 -3.40 -33.27 -0.92
C ASP A 206 -3.11 -32.39 0.31
N ASP A 207 -1.81 -32.14 0.61
CA ASP A 207 -1.36 -31.39 1.79
C ASP A 207 -0.88 -29.96 1.48
N ARG A 208 -0.85 -29.56 0.20
CA ARG A 208 -0.21 -28.31 -0.21
C ARG A 208 -0.87 -27.75 -1.47
N TYR A 209 -1.08 -26.43 -1.47
CA TYR A 209 -1.52 -25.71 -2.66
C TYR A 209 -0.33 -25.18 -3.49
N GLY A 210 -0.57 -25.04 -4.80
CA GLY A 210 0.43 -24.48 -5.71
C GLY A 210 0.65 -22.98 -5.53
N PHE A 211 -0.41 -22.26 -5.13
CA PHE A 211 -0.39 -20.79 -5.00
C PHE A 211 -1.21 -20.31 -3.81
N CYS A 212 -0.79 -19.23 -3.18
CA CYS A 212 -1.53 -18.51 -2.15
C CYS A 212 -1.31 -17.01 -2.26
N CYS A 213 -2.28 -16.21 -1.83
CA CYS A 213 -2.20 -14.75 -1.79
C CYS A 213 -3.05 -14.18 -0.64
N ASP A 214 -2.88 -12.88 -0.36
CA ASP A 214 -3.54 -12.14 0.71
C ASP A 214 -4.72 -11.33 0.15
N MET A 215 -5.92 -11.89 0.16
CA MET A 215 -7.13 -11.21 -0.32
C MET A 215 -8.16 -10.94 0.78
N GLY A 216 -7.85 -11.23 2.04
CA GLY A 216 -8.82 -11.21 3.15
C GLY A 216 -9.25 -9.82 3.62
N ASN A 217 -8.69 -8.74 3.08
CA ASN A 217 -9.08 -7.36 3.35
C ASN A 217 -9.23 -6.54 2.05
N PRO A 218 -9.86 -5.35 2.08
CA PRO A 218 -10.07 -4.52 0.89
C PRO A 218 -8.79 -4.18 0.13
N ALA A 219 -7.74 -3.75 0.81
CA ALA A 219 -6.46 -3.39 0.19
C ALA A 219 -5.80 -4.59 -0.48
N GLY A 220 -5.81 -5.78 0.15
CA GLY A 220 -5.28 -7.01 -0.42
C GLY A 220 -6.07 -7.45 -1.65
N ALA A 221 -7.40 -7.40 -1.60
CA ALA A 221 -8.26 -7.72 -2.75
C ALA A 221 -7.99 -6.77 -3.93
N TYR A 222 -7.90 -5.47 -3.67
CA TYR A 222 -7.53 -4.46 -4.67
C TYR A 222 -6.15 -4.73 -5.28
N GLN A 223 -5.13 -4.95 -4.44
CA GLN A 223 -3.75 -5.18 -4.92
C GLN A 223 -3.65 -6.41 -5.81
N ASN A 224 -4.26 -7.52 -5.43
CA ASN A 224 -4.28 -8.75 -6.22
C ASN A 224 -5.01 -8.55 -7.56
N PHE A 225 -6.16 -7.84 -7.55
CA PHE A 225 -6.86 -7.47 -8.78
C PHE A 225 -6.04 -6.53 -9.66
N LEU A 226 -5.48 -5.45 -9.10
CA LEU A 226 -4.64 -4.49 -9.84
C LEU A 226 -3.47 -5.21 -10.54
N ARG A 227 -2.78 -6.10 -9.81
CA ARG A 227 -1.72 -6.90 -10.40
C ARG A 227 -2.22 -7.74 -11.58
N ALA A 228 -3.36 -8.42 -11.43
CA ALA A 228 -3.93 -9.24 -12.51
C ALA A 228 -4.33 -8.39 -13.73
N LEU A 229 -4.91 -7.20 -13.51
CA LEU A 229 -5.21 -6.22 -14.55
C LEU A 229 -3.95 -5.80 -15.32
N LEU A 230 -2.88 -5.45 -14.60
CA LEU A 230 -1.61 -5.04 -15.22
C LEU A 230 -0.94 -6.20 -15.97
N LEU A 231 -1.00 -7.43 -15.45
CA LEU A 231 -0.51 -8.66 -16.09
C LEU A 231 -1.30 -9.00 -17.38
N ALA A 232 -2.56 -8.58 -17.46
CA ALA A 232 -3.38 -8.64 -18.67
C ALA A 232 -3.13 -7.46 -19.63
N GLY A 233 -2.19 -6.57 -19.33
CA GLY A 233 -1.84 -5.41 -20.15
C GLY A 233 -2.81 -4.24 -20.06
N GLY A 234 -3.67 -4.22 -19.02
CA GLY A 234 -4.65 -3.17 -18.79
C GLY A 234 -4.15 -2.00 -17.95
N GLU A 235 -4.99 -0.99 -17.83
CA GLU A 235 -4.81 0.19 -16.98
C GLU A 235 -6.07 0.42 -16.15
N LEU A 236 -5.90 0.91 -14.91
CA LEU A 236 -7.02 1.16 -13.99
C LEU A 236 -7.81 2.42 -14.39
N TYR A 237 -7.13 3.44 -14.89
CA TYR A 237 -7.67 4.72 -15.34
C TYR A 237 -7.08 5.10 -16.70
N ASP A 238 -7.82 5.90 -17.46
CA ASP A 238 -7.24 6.62 -18.59
C ASP A 238 -6.51 7.91 -18.14
N LYS A 239 -5.99 8.67 -19.10
CA LYS A 239 -5.25 9.93 -18.87
C LYS A 239 -6.09 11.02 -18.17
N ASP A 240 -7.41 10.92 -18.24
CA ASP A 240 -8.37 11.87 -17.66
C ASP A 240 -8.98 11.32 -16.36
N TRP A 241 -8.36 10.31 -15.76
CA TRP A 241 -8.78 9.60 -14.55
C TRP A 241 -10.12 8.87 -14.66
N THR A 242 -10.62 8.61 -15.88
CA THR A 242 -11.82 7.79 -16.06
C THR A 242 -11.49 6.33 -15.72
N PRO A 243 -12.20 5.69 -14.78
CA PRO A 243 -11.98 4.29 -14.46
C PRO A 243 -12.18 3.36 -15.66
N LYS A 244 -11.40 2.29 -15.75
CA LYS A 244 -11.46 1.26 -16.81
C LYS A 244 -11.65 -0.14 -16.22
N LEU A 245 -12.45 -0.25 -15.17
CA LEU A 245 -12.67 -1.52 -14.48
C LEU A 245 -13.43 -2.55 -15.33
N ASP A 246 -14.22 -2.14 -16.30
CA ASP A 246 -14.96 -3.02 -17.20
C ASP A 246 -14.25 -3.28 -18.54
N SER A 247 -12.98 -2.91 -18.67
CA SER A 247 -12.16 -3.19 -19.84
C SER A 247 -11.93 -4.70 -20.05
N GLU A 248 -11.63 -5.11 -21.29
CA GLU A 248 -11.33 -6.53 -21.61
C GLU A 248 -10.18 -7.05 -20.76
N ALA A 249 -9.11 -6.28 -20.57
CA ALA A 249 -7.96 -6.66 -19.75
C ALA A 249 -8.34 -6.81 -18.25
N ALA A 250 -9.23 -5.95 -17.72
CA ALA A 250 -9.71 -6.07 -16.36
C ALA A 250 -10.53 -7.35 -16.15
N VAL A 251 -11.42 -7.63 -17.10
CA VAL A 251 -12.24 -8.87 -17.09
C VAL A 251 -11.35 -10.09 -17.24
N GLU A 252 -10.36 -10.07 -18.15
CA GLU A 252 -9.38 -11.15 -18.31
C GLU A 252 -8.61 -11.40 -17.01
N GLY A 253 -8.02 -10.35 -16.42
CA GLY A 253 -7.25 -10.45 -15.18
C GLY A 253 -8.05 -11.08 -14.04
N LEU A 254 -9.27 -10.57 -13.77
CA LEU A 254 -10.13 -11.13 -12.73
C LEU A 254 -10.57 -12.56 -13.04
N THR A 255 -10.86 -12.88 -14.31
CA THR A 255 -11.21 -14.23 -14.74
C THR A 255 -10.07 -15.21 -14.46
N LYS A 256 -8.83 -14.84 -14.80
CA LYS A 256 -7.64 -15.64 -14.51
C LYS A 256 -7.44 -15.90 -13.00
N MET A 257 -7.71 -14.91 -12.15
CA MET A 257 -7.68 -15.12 -10.69
C MET A 257 -8.77 -16.11 -10.23
N VAL A 258 -10.01 -15.97 -10.73
CA VAL A 258 -11.11 -16.89 -10.44
C VAL A 258 -10.76 -18.31 -10.90
N GLU A 259 -10.16 -18.48 -12.07
CA GLU A 259 -9.72 -19.77 -12.60
C GLU A 259 -8.71 -20.48 -11.69
N LEU A 260 -7.76 -19.76 -11.08
CA LEU A 260 -6.80 -20.37 -10.13
C LEU A 260 -7.49 -21.05 -8.95
N LEU A 261 -8.54 -20.43 -8.42
CA LEU A 261 -9.29 -20.94 -7.27
C LEU A 261 -10.34 -21.98 -7.68
N GLN A 262 -11.16 -21.67 -8.68
CA GLN A 262 -12.40 -22.41 -8.94
C GLN A 262 -12.24 -23.50 -9.99
N VAL A 263 -11.38 -23.29 -11.00
CA VAL A 263 -11.20 -24.21 -12.13
C VAL A 263 -9.96 -25.07 -11.94
N HIS A 264 -8.82 -24.43 -11.73
CA HIS A 264 -7.54 -25.14 -11.59
C HIS A 264 -7.32 -25.69 -10.20
N LYS A 265 -7.98 -25.11 -9.19
CA LYS A 265 -7.90 -25.50 -7.77
C LYS A 265 -6.47 -25.54 -7.24
N VAL A 266 -5.63 -24.63 -7.75
CA VAL A 266 -4.23 -24.48 -7.35
C VAL A 266 -4.05 -23.39 -6.28
N MET A 267 -5.03 -22.45 -6.19
CA MET A 267 -5.03 -21.41 -5.17
C MET A 267 -5.64 -21.96 -3.88
N ASP A 268 -4.93 -21.72 -2.77
CA ASP A 268 -5.44 -22.01 -1.43
C ASP A 268 -6.71 -21.19 -1.15
N PRO A 269 -7.85 -21.80 -0.82
CA PRO A 269 -9.07 -21.07 -0.45
C PRO A 269 -8.89 -20.11 0.74
N SER A 270 -7.93 -20.37 1.63
CA SER A 270 -7.59 -19.48 2.74
C SER A 270 -7.06 -18.10 2.28
N SER A 271 -6.66 -17.99 1.01
CA SER A 271 -6.28 -16.69 0.39
C SER A 271 -7.37 -15.63 0.57
N LEU A 272 -8.64 -16.01 0.59
CA LEU A 272 -9.78 -15.11 0.83
C LEU A 272 -9.93 -14.67 2.30
N GLN A 273 -9.10 -15.18 3.20
CA GLN A 273 -9.13 -14.91 4.64
C GLN A 273 -7.82 -14.35 5.17
N ILE A 274 -6.70 -14.48 4.42
CA ILE A 274 -5.39 -13.91 4.79
C ILE A 274 -5.48 -12.40 4.61
N THR A 275 -5.34 -11.66 5.71
CA THR A 275 -5.57 -10.21 5.77
C THR A 275 -4.31 -9.37 5.60
N ASN A 276 -3.13 -10.00 5.60
CA ASN A 276 -1.88 -9.28 5.40
C ASN A 276 -0.79 -10.17 4.78
N ALA A 277 0.16 -9.52 4.13
CA ALA A 277 1.27 -10.17 3.44
C ALA A 277 2.25 -10.89 4.41
N SER A 278 2.27 -10.51 5.69
CA SER A 278 3.10 -11.17 6.71
C SER A 278 2.56 -12.57 7.06
N ASP A 279 1.24 -12.75 7.09
CA ASP A 279 0.64 -14.08 7.29
C ASP A 279 0.95 -15.01 6.11
N LEU A 280 1.03 -14.45 4.89
CA LEU A 280 1.40 -15.19 3.69
C LEU A 280 2.83 -15.75 3.78
N ILE A 281 3.76 -15.03 4.46
CA ILE A 281 5.12 -15.53 4.72
C ILE A 281 5.06 -16.82 5.53
N ASP A 282 4.23 -16.87 6.56
CA ASP A 282 4.11 -18.05 7.43
C ASP A 282 3.55 -19.27 6.67
N VAL A 283 2.59 -19.07 5.77
CA VAL A 283 2.04 -20.12 4.90
C VAL A 283 3.14 -20.69 3.99
N PHE A 284 3.94 -19.81 3.37
CA PHE A 284 5.05 -20.20 2.50
C PHE A 284 6.17 -20.88 3.28
N ALA A 285 6.60 -20.31 4.41
CA ALA A 285 7.70 -20.81 5.22
C ALA A 285 7.43 -22.20 5.86
N LYS A 286 6.15 -22.54 6.06
CA LYS A 286 5.71 -23.86 6.54
C LYS A 286 5.58 -24.89 5.42
N GLY A 287 5.79 -24.52 4.16
CA GLY A 287 5.63 -25.39 3.02
C GLY A 287 4.17 -25.68 2.62
N ASN A 288 3.19 -24.95 3.17
CA ASN A 288 1.77 -25.14 2.86
C ASN A 288 1.39 -24.60 1.46
N THR A 289 2.22 -23.76 0.88
CA THR A 289 2.12 -23.28 -0.50
C THR A 289 3.49 -23.31 -1.18
N SER A 290 3.49 -23.47 -2.51
CA SER A 290 4.71 -23.56 -3.28
C SER A 290 5.11 -22.27 -3.96
N ILE A 291 4.15 -21.41 -4.31
CA ILE A 291 4.36 -20.15 -5.04
C ILE A 291 3.56 -19.06 -4.36
N VAL A 292 4.17 -17.88 -4.20
CA VAL A 292 3.51 -16.65 -3.76
C VAL A 292 4.00 -15.46 -4.58
N PHE A 293 3.13 -14.46 -4.76
CA PHE A 293 3.51 -13.13 -5.25
C PHE A 293 3.50 -12.19 -4.05
N ASN A 294 4.66 -11.72 -3.63
CA ASN A 294 4.79 -10.97 -2.40
C ASN A 294 5.88 -9.90 -2.49
N TRP A 295 5.98 -9.10 -1.44
CA TRP A 295 6.91 -7.99 -1.27
C TRP A 295 8.34 -8.47 -0.96
N PRO A 296 9.37 -7.60 -1.06
CA PRO A 296 10.77 -7.97 -0.85
C PRO A 296 11.07 -8.64 0.50
N PHE A 297 10.41 -8.19 1.57
CA PHE A 297 10.60 -8.74 2.91
C PHE A 297 10.24 -10.24 3.03
N GLN A 298 9.53 -10.80 2.05
CA GLN A 298 9.28 -12.24 1.93
C GLN A 298 10.57 -13.03 1.98
N TRP A 299 11.64 -12.55 1.30
CA TRP A 299 12.94 -13.23 1.25
C TRP A 299 13.54 -13.40 2.65
N ALA A 300 13.82 -12.29 3.33
CA ALA A 300 14.47 -12.31 4.64
C ALA A 300 13.61 -13.05 5.69
N SER A 301 12.30 -12.76 5.71
CA SER A 301 11.39 -13.33 6.71
C SER A 301 11.12 -14.81 6.49
N ALA A 302 10.93 -15.27 5.26
CA ALA A 302 10.72 -16.68 4.97
C ALA A 302 11.96 -17.52 5.27
N VAL A 303 13.14 -17.04 4.86
CA VAL A 303 14.42 -17.70 5.13
C VAL A 303 14.71 -17.78 6.64
N ALA A 304 14.32 -16.76 7.41
CA ALA A 304 14.51 -16.76 8.86
C ALA A 304 13.53 -17.66 9.64
N LYS A 305 12.30 -17.85 9.11
CA LYS A 305 11.20 -18.52 9.84
C LYS A 305 11.10 -20.02 9.57
N GLY A 306 11.54 -20.51 8.42
CA GLY A 306 11.18 -21.84 7.96
C GLY A 306 12.31 -22.83 7.84
N ALA A 307 12.13 -24.05 8.37
CA ALA A 307 12.98 -25.19 8.05
C ALA A 307 12.82 -25.61 6.56
N GLU A 308 11.66 -25.36 5.97
CA GLU A 308 11.35 -25.67 4.56
C GLU A 308 11.85 -24.59 3.59
N THR A 309 12.16 -23.38 4.09
CA THR A 309 12.60 -22.25 3.28
C THR A 309 13.97 -21.75 3.71
N THR A 310 14.90 -21.77 2.79
CA THR A 310 16.26 -21.25 2.95
C THR A 310 16.63 -20.45 1.71
N ALA A 311 17.77 -19.76 1.74
CA ALA A 311 18.30 -19.10 0.54
C ALA A 311 18.51 -20.08 -0.63
N GLN A 312 18.82 -21.35 -0.36
CA GLN A 312 18.99 -22.39 -1.37
C GLN A 312 17.64 -22.91 -1.90
N THR A 313 16.62 -23.00 -1.06
CA THR A 313 15.31 -23.55 -1.43
C THR A 313 14.32 -22.52 -1.94
N THR A 314 14.59 -21.24 -1.76
CA THR A 314 13.68 -20.15 -2.20
C THR A 314 14.18 -19.54 -3.51
N GLY A 315 13.35 -19.64 -4.57
CA GLY A 315 13.54 -18.95 -5.84
C GLY A 315 12.84 -17.60 -5.86
N ASN A 316 13.34 -16.69 -6.69
CA ASN A 316 12.72 -15.38 -6.93
C ASN A 316 12.88 -14.95 -8.39
N ALA A 317 11.83 -14.40 -8.98
CA ALA A 317 11.81 -13.88 -10.34
C ALA A 317 10.68 -12.85 -10.55
N LEU A 318 10.61 -12.29 -11.75
CA LEU A 318 9.47 -11.50 -12.20
C LEU A 318 8.18 -12.31 -12.12
N ILE A 319 7.06 -11.63 -11.88
CA ILE A 319 5.73 -12.26 -11.96
C ILE A 319 5.41 -12.50 -13.44
N PRO A 320 5.04 -13.73 -13.84
CA PRO A 320 4.72 -14.05 -15.23
C PRO A 320 3.40 -13.40 -15.65
N GLY A 321 3.40 -12.77 -16.84
CA GLY A 321 2.26 -12.04 -17.35
C GLY A 321 1.20 -12.90 -18.00
N ILE A 322 -0.02 -12.38 -18.06
CA ILE A 322 -1.17 -12.98 -18.76
C ILE A 322 -1.07 -12.65 -20.26
N SER A 323 -1.12 -11.37 -20.62
CA SER A 323 -1.07 -10.87 -21.99
C SER A 323 0.17 -10.00 -22.26
N VAL A 324 0.97 -9.72 -21.25
CA VAL A 324 2.28 -9.06 -21.33
C VAL A 324 3.36 -9.97 -20.75
N ARG A 325 4.65 -9.65 -20.92
CA ARG A 325 5.74 -10.49 -20.39
C ARG A 325 5.73 -10.49 -18.84
N SER A 326 5.55 -9.34 -18.26
CA SER A 326 5.49 -9.15 -16.80
C SER A 326 4.85 -7.80 -16.47
N ALA A 327 4.30 -7.68 -15.29
CA ALA A 327 3.92 -6.43 -14.66
C ALA A 327 3.86 -6.64 -13.14
N SER A 328 3.89 -5.56 -12.38
CA SER A 328 3.78 -5.63 -10.94
C SER A 328 3.12 -4.39 -10.35
N ILE A 329 2.97 -4.38 -9.03
CA ILE A 329 2.51 -3.22 -8.28
C ILE A 329 3.64 -2.65 -7.44
N ASP A 330 3.69 -1.33 -7.34
CA ASP A 330 4.58 -0.61 -6.45
C ASP A 330 3.96 -0.52 -5.04
N GLY A 331 4.73 -0.83 -4.03
CA GLY A 331 4.36 -0.74 -2.61
C GLY A 331 5.34 0.12 -1.83
N SER A 332 6.07 1.00 -2.51
CA SER A 332 7.01 1.91 -1.86
C SER A 332 6.29 2.83 -0.87
N GLU A 333 6.97 3.09 0.24
CA GLU A 333 6.47 3.93 1.31
C GLU A 333 7.49 5.02 1.66
N GLY A 334 7.01 6.06 2.34
CA GLY A 334 7.86 7.17 2.75
C GLY A 334 7.40 7.84 4.03
N TYR A 335 8.06 8.92 4.34
CA TYR A 335 7.67 9.85 5.40
C TYR A 335 7.25 11.18 4.80
N ALA A 336 6.22 11.76 5.37
CA ALA A 336 5.72 13.09 5.04
C ALA A 336 5.69 13.97 6.29
N ILE A 337 5.63 15.28 6.09
CA ILE A 337 5.59 16.27 7.17
C ILE A 337 4.16 16.78 7.31
N SER A 338 3.62 16.78 8.52
CA SER A 338 2.33 17.40 8.82
C SER A 338 2.41 18.91 8.55
N THR A 339 1.43 19.45 7.82
CA THR A 339 1.30 20.91 7.63
C THR A 339 1.14 21.64 8.97
N PHE A 340 0.60 20.97 9.97
CA PHE A 340 0.37 21.52 11.33
C PHE A 340 1.60 21.46 12.24
N SER A 341 2.66 20.75 11.84
CA SER A 341 3.93 20.73 12.58
C SER A 341 4.53 22.12 12.73
N SER A 342 5.01 22.44 13.93
CA SER A 342 5.83 23.62 14.23
C SER A 342 7.32 23.40 13.96
N ASN A 343 7.75 22.15 13.72
CA ASN A 343 9.14 21.71 13.64
C ASN A 343 9.51 21.22 12.24
N LYS A 344 8.93 21.82 11.18
CA LYS A 344 9.05 21.34 9.79
C LYS A 344 10.48 21.16 9.31
N GLN A 345 11.41 22.03 9.69
CA GLN A 345 12.81 21.91 9.30
C GLN A 345 13.51 20.70 9.96
N ALA A 346 13.20 20.43 11.23
CA ALA A 346 13.71 19.25 11.92
C ALA A 346 13.08 17.97 11.37
N ALA A 347 11.80 18.00 11.04
CA ALA A 347 11.09 16.91 10.35
C ALA A 347 11.70 16.64 8.96
N LEU A 348 12.03 17.68 8.18
CA LEU A 348 12.71 17.53 6.90
C LEU A 348 14.08 16.84 7.05
N ARG A 349 14.84 17.17 8.09
CA ARG A 349 16.12 16.48 8.38
C ARG A 349 15.93 15.00 8.64
N TRP A 350 14.85 14.61 9.33
CA TRP A 350 14.51 13.20 9.50
C TRP A 350 14.23 12.52 8.16
N LEU A 351 13.39 13.10 7.31
CA LEU A 351 13.10 12.55 6.00
C LEU A 351 14.37 12.33 5.17
N GLN A 352 15.26 13.34 5.13
CA GLN A 352 16.53 13.27 4.41
C GLN A 352 17.48 12.21 4.99
N PHE A 353 17.51 12.05 6.32
CA PHE A 353 18.30 11.01 6.98
C PHE A 353 17.75 9.62 6.63
N ALA A 354 16.43 9.43 6.72
CA ALA A 354 15.79 8.16 6.41
C ALA A 354 16.01 7.71 4.95
N ALA A 355 16.00 8.66 4.01
CA ALA A 355 16.28 8.42 2.60
C ALA A 355 17.77 8.37 2.26
N GLY A 356 18.66 8.68 3.22
CA GLY A 356 20.11 8.74 3.03
C GLY A 356 20.77 7.35 3.02
N ALA A 357 21.96 7.26 2.41
CA ALA A 357 22.66 6.01 2.17
C ALA A 357 22.88 5.16 3.44
N GLU A 358 23.17 5.78 4.59
CA GLU A 358 23.37 5.05 5.85
C GLU A 358 22.11 4.31 6.31
N ALA A 359 20.97 5.00 6.35
CA ALA A 359 19.69 4.39 6.72
C ALA A 359 19.28 3.33 5.68
N GLN A 360 19.51 3.62 4.40
CA GLN A 360 19.16 2.73 3.29
C GLN A 360 19.99 1.44 3.29
N THR A 361 21.25 1.47 3.69
CA THR A 361 22.06 0.26 3.89
C THR A 361 21.47 -0.60 5.01
N ARG A 362 21.07 0.01 6.13
CA ARG A 362 20.47 -0.72 7.25
C ARG A 362 19.10 -1.32 6.91
N ILE A 363 18.32 -0.66 6.05
CA ILE A 363 17.04 -1.20 5.56
C ILE A 363 17.25 -2.49 4.75
N VAL A 364 18.31 -2.54 3.93
CA VAL A 364 18.69 -3.77 3.19
C VAL A 364 19.14 -4.87 4.15
N ASP A 365 20.02 -4.55 5.08
CA ASP A 365 20.68 -5.53 5.94
C ASP A 365 19.73 -6.11 7.00
N ASP A 366 18.88 -5.29 7.59
CA ASP A 366 18.08 -5.63 8.75
C ASP A 366 16.64 -6.04 8.41
N GLU A 367 16.06 -5.50 7.34
CA GLU A 367 14.63 -5.67 7.00
C GLU A 367 14.40 -6.35 5.64
N GLY A 368 15.39 -6.34 4.76
CA GLY A 368 15.27 -6.95 3.43
C GLY A 368 14.38 -6.16 2.45
N TRP A 369 14.21 -4.85 2.67
CA TRP A 369 13.55 -3.95 1.74
C TRP A 369 14.51 -3.42 0.67
N PHE A 370 13.99 -3.04 -0.49
CA PHE A 370 14.79 -2.41 -1.53
C PHE A 370 15.13 -0.98 -1.13
N PRO A 371 16.40 -0.55 -1.30
CA PRO A 371 16.81 0.79 -0.95
C PRO A 371 16.29 1.80 -1.97
N VAL A 372 15.96 3.02 -1.50
CA VAL A 372 15.59 4.15 -2.35
C VAL A 372 16.77 4.96 -2.83
N SER A 373 17.93 4.82 -2.20
CA SER A 373 19.20 5.38 -2.66
C SER A 373 19.74 4.58 -3.83
N LYS A 374 19.95 5.24 -4.97
CA LYS A 374 20.53 4.62 -6.16
C LYS A 374 21.93 4.07 -5.88
N THR A 375 22.75 4.81 -5.13
CA THR A 375 24.10 4.37 -4.72
C THR A 375 24.05 3.06 -3.96
N VAL A 376 23.15 2.92 -2.99
CA VAL A 376 22.98 1.68 -2.21
C VAL A 376 22.40 0.56 -3.08
N LEU A 377 21.40 0.89 -3.92
CA LEU A 377 20.77 -0.08 -4.82
C LEU A 377 21.78 -0.73 -5.78
N ASP A 378 22.72 0.06 -6.30
CA ASP A 378 23.71 -0.40 -7.27
C ASP A 378 24.95 -1.02 -6.63
N ALA A 379 25.10 -0.95 -5.31
CA ALA A 379 26.24 -1.53 -4.60
C ALA A 379 26.26 -3.08 -4.72
N PRO A 380 27.41 -3.70 -4.99
CA PRO A 380 27.53 -5.17 -5.05
C PRO A 380 27.12 -5.86 -3.74
N GLU A 381 27.35 -5.23 -2.60
CA GLU A 381 27.01 -5.72 -1.28
C GLU A 381 25.49 -5.88 -1.13
N THR A 382 24.72 -4.95 -1.69
CA THR A 382 23.24 -5.03 -1.69
C THR A 382 22.76 -6.29 -2.41
N THR A 383 23.30 -6.61 -3.57
CA THR A 383 22.95 -7.83 -4.31
C THR A 383 23.40 -9.09 -3.55
N LYS A 384 24.50 -9.03 -2.81
CA LYS A 384 24.98 -10.16 -2.00
C LYS A 384 24.08 -10.40 -0.79
N THR A 385 23.66 -9.34 -0.09
CA THR A 385 22.80 -9.43 1.11
C THR A 385 21.35 -9.73 0.70
N LEU A 386 20.85 -9.10 -0.36
CA LEU A 386 19.48 -9.20 -0.83
C LEU A 386 19.43 -9.60 -2.33
N PRO A 387 19.63 -10.89 -2.66
CA PRO A 387 19.71 -11.35 -4.06
C PRO A 387 18.45 -11.02 -4.89
N VAL A 388 17.30 -10.92 -4.23
CA VAL A 388 16.00 -10.58 -4.87
C VAL A 388 15.96 -9.15 -5.44
N VAL A 389 16.95 -8.31 -5.13
CA VAL A 389 17.11 -6.99 -5.76
C VAL A 389 17.34 -7.10 -7.27
N THR A 390 17.83 -8.24 -7.77
CA THR A 390 17.98 -8.50 -9.21
C THR A 390 16.63 -8.47 -9.91
N SER A 391 15.64 -9.19 -9.39
CA SER A 391 14.28 -9.17 -9.94
C SER A 391 13.62 -7.80 -9.83
N TYR A 392 13.94 -7.01 -8.77
CA TYR A 392 13.50 -5.62 -8.69
C TYR A 392 14.07 -4.77 -9.83
N LYS A 393 15.38 -4.86 -10.08
CA LYS A 393 16.03 -4.12 -11.18
C LYS A 393 15.44 -4.52 -12.54
N GLU A 394 15.20 -5.81 -12.76
CA GLU A 394 14.54 -6.30 -13.98
C GLU A 394 13.08 -5.81 -14.09
N SER A 395 12.37 -5.67 -12.97
CA SER A 395 10.97 -5.21 -12.99
C SER A 395 10.82 -3.77 -13.46
N THR A 396 11.88 -2.95 -13.39
CA THR A 396 11.85 -1.56 -13.88
C THR A 396 11.70 -1.45 -15.39
N ASP A 397 11.96 -2.53 -16.15
CA ASP A 397 11.74 -2.62 -17.60
C ASP A 397 10.26 -2.90 -17.97
N TYR A 398 9.42 -3.16 -16.98
CA TYR A 398 8.01 -3.53 -17.13
C TYR A 398 7.10 -2.57 -16.38
N VAL A 399 5.80 -2.64 -16.67
CA VAL A 399 4.82 -1.82 -15.99
C VAL A 399 4.78 -2.19 -14.51
N THR A 400 5.21 -1.24 -13.67
CA THR A 400 5.11 -1.33 -12.22
C THR A 400 4.39 -0.08 -11.75
N LYS A 401 3.12 -0.21 -11.34
CA LYS A 401 2.29 0.92 -10.95
C LYS A 401 1.50 0.64 -9.70
N ARG A 402 1.30 1.66 -8.89
CA ARG A 402 0.20 1.78 -7.95
C ARG A 402 -0.46 3.13 -8.20
N TYR A 403 -1.75 3.10 -8.43
CA TYR A 403 -2.49 4.33 -8.62
C TYR A 403 -2.78 4.94 -7.25
N GLY A 404 -1.93 5.88 -6.85
CA GLY A 404 -2.18 6.72 -5.68
C GLY A 404 -3.13 7.83 -6.06
N THR A 405 -4.37 7.78 -5.60
CA THR A 405 -5.41 8.77 -5.87
C THR A 405 -6.04 9.23 -4.57
N PRO A 406 -6.63 10.44 -4.52
CA PRO A 406 -7.31 10.91 -3.32
C PRO A 406 -8.51 10.06 -2.89
N TRP A 407 -9.01 9.21 -3.77
CA TRP A 407 -10.12 8.27 -3.53
C TRP A 407 -9.66 6.80 -3.40
N SER A 408 -8.37 6.57 -3.13
CA SER A 408 -7.83 5.21 -3.05
C SER A 408 -8.52 4.36 -1.99
N ASN A 409 -8.87 4.94 -0.84
CA ASN A 409 -9.57 4.21 0.22
C ASN A 409 -10.99 3.80 -0.18
N GLU A 410 -11.75 4.69 -0.81
CA GLU A 410 -13.09 4.38 -1.35
C GLU A 410 -13.01 3.32 -2.47
N LEU A 411 -11.99 3.40 -3.33
CA LEU A 411 -11.74 2.40 -4.36
C LEU A 411 -11.52 1.02 -3.75
N ASP A 412 -10.62 0.91 -2.76
CA ASP A 412 -10.29 -0.36 -2.11
C ASP A 412 -11.56 -1.01 -1.52
N GLN A 413 -12.37 -0.24 -0.79
CA GLN A 413 -13.61 -0.71 -0.18
C GLN A 413 -14.64 -1.17 -1.22
N LEU A 414 -14.87 -0.35 -2.24
CA LEU A 414 -15.85 -0.60 -3.28
C LEU A 414 -15.46 -1.83 -4.12
N LEU A 415 -14.22 -1.83 -4.62
CA LEU A 415 -13.76 -2.87 -5.55
C LEU A 415 -13.64 -4.22 -4.87
N SER A 416 -13.21 -4.27 -3.61
CA SER A 416 -13.07 -5.53 -2.88
C SER A 416 -14.37 -6.34 -2.83
N ALA A 417 -15.51 -5.68 -2.62
CA ALA A 417 -16.82 -6.35 -2.58
C ALA A 417 -17.13 -7.08 -3.89
N HIS A 418 -16.87 -6.44 -5.03
CA HIS A 418 -17.08 -7.01 -6.36
C HIS A 418 -16.07 -8.10 -6.70
N VAL A 419 -14.80 -7.92 -6.33
CA VAL A 419 -13.76 -8.95 -6.48
C VAL A 419 -14.12 -10.19 -5.67
N PHE A 420 -14.54 -10.06 -4.41
CA PHE A 420 -14.99 -11.19 -3.60
C PHE A 420 -16.23 -11.87 -4.15
N ALA A 421 -17.19 -11.12 -4.69
CA ALA A 421 -18.37 -11.70 -5.34
C ALA A 421 -17.98 -12.58 -6.53
N ALA A 422 -17.02 -12.12 -7.36
CA ALA A 422 -16.50 -12.89 -8.48
C ALA A 422 -15.70 -14.11 -8.01
N MET A 423 -14.75 -13.95 -7.07
CA MET A 423 -13.93 -15.04 -6.52
C MET A 423 -14.78 -16.15 -5.87
N SER A 424 -15.91 -15.78 -5.25
CA SER A 424 -16.87 -16.68 -4.63
C SER A 424 -17.93 -17.24 -5.60
N GLN A 425 -17.82 -16.94 -6.91
CA GLN A 425 -18.77 -17.34 -7.96
C GLN A 425 -20.23 -16.83 -7.74
N LYS A 426 -20.41 -15.79 -6.94
CA LYS A 426 -21.72 -15.13 -6.76
C LYS A 426 -22.08 -14.27 -7.97
N GLU A 427 -21.06 -13.71 -8.63
CA GLU A 427 -21.19 -12.92 -9.85
C GLU A 427 -20.15 -13.37 -10.88
N LYS A 428 -20.42 -13.11 -12.17
CA LYS A 428 -19.40 -13.29 -13.20
C LYS A 428 -18.40 -12.12 -13.12
N PRO A 429 -17.10 -12.35 -13.41
CA PRO A 429 -16.09 -11.26 -13.42
C PRO A 429 -16.53 -10.01 -14.19
N SER A 430 -17.10 -10.20 -15.38
CA SER A 430 -17.58 -9.10 -16.22
C SER A 430 -18.72 -8.29 -15.59
N ASP A 431 -19.64 -8.95 -14.87
CA ASP A 431 -20.80 -8.26 -14.27
C ASP A 431 -20.38 -7.54 -12.99
N ALA A 432 -19.53 -8.16 -12.18
CA ALA A 432 -18.91 -7.58 -11.00
C ALA A 432 -18.14 -6.30 -11.33
N LEU A 433 -17.27 -6.34 -12.36
CA LEU A 433 -16.48 -5.20 -12.76
C LEU A 433 -17.29 -4.08 -13.41
N LYS A 434 -18.36 -4.39 -14.17
CA LYS A 434 -19.31 -3.39 -14.65
C LYS A 434 -20.06 -2.68 -13.53
N ALA A 435 -20.40 -3.42 -12.47
CA ALA A 435 -21.02 -2.82 -11.28
C ALA A 435 -20.01 -1.90 -10.56
N ALA A 436 -18.79 -2.37 -10.31
CA ALA A 436 -17.71 -1.59 -9.73
C ALA A 436 -17.43 -0.30 -10.53
N GLN A 437 -17.36 -0.38 -11.87
CA GLN A 437 -17.19 0.79 -12.76
C GLN A 437 -18.26 1.84 -12.53
N ARG A 438 -19.55 1.45 -12.50
CA ARG A 438 -20.68 2.37 -12.29
C ARG A 438 -20.64 3.04 -10.91
N GLU A 439 -20.20 2.32 -9.90
CA GLU A 439 -20.13 2.82 -8.52
C GLU A 439 -18.93 3.72 -8.30
N LEU A 440 -17.79 3.46 -8.99
CA LEU A 440 -16.57 4.25 -8.86
C LEU A 440 -16.66 5.60 -9.59
N LEU A 441 -17.36 5.69 -10.73
CA LEU A 441 -17.45 6.91 -11.53
C LEU A 441 -17.86 8.15 -10.71
N PRO A 442 -18.98 8.15 -9.94
CA PRO A 442 -19.37 9.31 -9.16
C PRO A 442 -18.41 9.63 -8.01
N VAL A 443 -17.64 8.63 -7.52
CA VAL A 443 -16.58 8.86 -6.52
C VAL A 443 -15.48 9.71 -7.15
N VAL A 444 -14.96 9.28 -8.31
CA VAL A 444 -13.92 10.03 -9.04
C VAL A 444 -14.36 11.43 -9.39
N GLU A 445 -15.57 11.60 -9.94
CA GLU A 445 -16.15 12.90 -10.29
C GLU A 445 -16.19 13.86 -9.09
N LYS A 446 -16.52 13.37 -7.91
CA LYS A 446 -16.55 14.18 -6.67
C LYS A 446 -15.17 14.78 -6.34
N TYR A 447 -14.08 14.09 -6.63
CA TYR A 447 -12.73 14.54 -6.32
C TYR A 447 -12.10 15.41 -7.42
N LEU A 448 -12.51 15.21 -8.66
CA LEU A 448 -12.00 15.96 -9.82
C LEU A 448 -12.84 17.22 -10.17
N GLY A 449 -14.11 17.26 -9.78
CA GLY A 449 -15.06 18.35 -10.04
C GLY A 449 -15.01 19.43 -9.03
#